data_263617f7fabc625e23259bb6d26d2d94
#
_entry.id   263617f7fabc625e23259bb6d26d2d94
#
_cell.length_a   1.000
_cell.length_b   1.000
_cell.length_c   1.000
_cell.angle_alpha   90.00
_cell.angle_beta   90.00
_cell.angle_gamma   90.00
#
_symmetry.space_group_name_H-M   'P 1'
#
loop_
_entity.id
_entity.type
_entity.pdbx_description
1 polymer ?
#
loop_
_entity_poly.entity_id
_entity_poly.type
_entity_poly.pdbx_seq_one_letter_code
_entity_poly.pdbx_strand_id
1 'polypeptide(L)'
;MQLIEHADSPRSIRLHERDNVVIVVNDQGVPAGTEFPDGLVTVEFIPQSHKVTLEDIPQGGQIIRYGQTIGYALQPIPRGSWVQEDQLRMPTAPPLDSLPLSTEVPDAQAPLEGFTFEGYRNADGTVGTRNILGITTTVQCVTGVLDHAVKRIKDELLPKYPHVDDVVALTHSY
;
A
#
# COMPACT_ATOMS: atom_id res chain seq x y z
N MET A 1 -6.69 32.40 -35.69
CA MET A 1 -6.83 31.10 -35.00
C MET A 1 -7.11 31.41 -33.56
N GLN A 2 -8.39 31.46 -33.16
CA GLN A 2 -8.75 31.67 -31.74
C GLN A 2 -8.47 30.35 -31.01
N LEU A 3 -7.54 30.37 -30.05
CA LEU A 3 -7.42 29.32 -29.06
C LEU A 3 -8.71 29.35 -28.24
N ILE A 4 -9.56 28.36 -28.43
CA ILE A 4 -10.67 28.09 -27.51
C ILE A 4 -9.99 27.55 -26.25
N GLU A 5 -9.81 28.41 -25.24
CA GLU A 5 -9.57 27.98 -23.89
C GLU A 5 -10.80 27.14 -23.49
N HIS A 6 -10.67 25.83 -23.52
CA HIS A 6 -11.59 24.97 -22.81
C HIS A 6 -11.39 25.33 -21.33
N ALA A 7 -12.31 26.13 -20.78
CA ALA A 7 -12.44 26.24 -19.35
C ALA A 7 -12.43 24.81 -18.79
N ASP A 8 -11.47 24.52 -17.92
CA ASP A 8 -11.25 23.16 -17.42
C ASP A 8 -12.47 22.80 -16.57
N SER A 9 -13.42 22.11 -17.19
CA SER A 9 -14.69 21.76 -16.54
C SER A 9 -14.40 20.98 -15.26
N PRO A 10 -15.15 21.21 -14.16
CA PRO A 10 -14.91 20.51 -12.91
C PRO A 10 -15.02 18.98 -13.10
N ARG A 11 -14.00 18.27 -12.67
CA ARG A 11 -13.89 16.82 -12.81
C ARG A 11 -13.52 16.20 -11.48
N SER A 12 -14.22 15.10 -11.15
CA SER A 12 -13.94 14.30 -9.96
C SER A 12 -13.97 12.82 -10.29
N ILE A 13 -13.32 12.00 -9.47
CA ILE A 13 -13.33 10.55 -9.59
C ILE A 13 -13.90 9.96 -8.30
N ARG A 14 -14.94 9.14 -8.45
CA ARG A 14 -15.44 8.22 -7.43
C ARG A 14 -14.92 6.82 -7.73
N LEU A 15 -14.32 6.16 -6.76
CA LEU A 15 -13.60 4.90 -7.00
C LEU A 15 -14.42 3.66 -6.67
N HIS A 16 -15.42 3.80 -5.79
CA HIS A 16 -16.33 2.72 -5.40
C HIS A 16 -17.72 3.28 -5.09
N GLU A 17 -18.76 2.49 -5.31
CA GLU A 17 -20.15 2.91 -5.08
C GLU A 17 -20.48 3.32 -3.64
N ARG A 18 -19.78 2.73 -2.66
CA ARG A 18 -19.92 3.06 -1.23
C ARG A 18 -19.12 4.29 -0.78
N ASP A 19 -18.29 4.86 -1.66
CA ASP A 19 -17.49 6.02 -1.29
C ASP A 19 -18.41 7.22 -1.00
N ASN A 20 -18.16 7.90 0.09
CA ASN A 20 -18.80 9.17 0.42
C ASN A 20 -17.90 10.38 0.21
N VAL A 21 -16.78 10.14 -0.50
CA VAL A 21 -15.87 11.17 -1.00
C VAL A 21 -15.53 10.94 -2.45
N VAL A 22 -15.19 12.02 -3.16
CA VAL A 22 -14.61 11.99 -4.51
C VAL A 22 -13.26 12.69 -4.53
N ILE A 23 -12.44 12.42 -5.54
CA ILE A 23 -11.12 13.04 -5.74
C ILE A 23 -11.23 14.09 -6.83
N VAL A 24 -10.82 15.32 -6.55
CA VAL A 24 -10.69 16.38 -7.56
C VAL A 24 -9.49 16.10 -8.45
N VAL A 25 -9.68 16.17 -9.79
CA VAL A 25 -8.61 15.88 -10.77
C VAL A 25 -8.21 17.08 -11.62
N ASN A 26 -8.80 18.24 -11.39
CA ASN A 26 -8.41 19.49 -12.07
C ASN A 26 -7.00 19.91 -11.65
N ASP A 27 -6.14 20.24 -12.61
CA ASP A 27 -4.69 20.49 -12.40
C ASP A 27 -4.36 21.59 -11.38
N GLN A 28 -5.22 22.58 -11.23
CA GLN A 28 -5.02 23.65 -10.24
C GLN A 28 -5.94 23.51 -9.02
N GLY A 29 -6.63 22.36 -8.88
CA GLY A 29 -7.74 22.24 -7.94
C GLY A 29 -8.99 23.00 -8.43
N VAL A 30 -9.93 23.23 -7.52
CA VAL A 30 -11.17 23.95 -7.83
C VAL A 30 -11.49 24.97 -6.71
N PRO A 31 -11.94 26.19 -7.07
CA PRO A 31 -12.31 27.20 -6.07
C PRO A 31 -13.61 26.83 -5.33
N ALA A 32 -13.88 27.54 -4.22
CA ALA A 32 -15.16 27.49 -3.56
C ALA A 32 -16.27 27.90 -4.52
N GLY A 33 -17.44 27.24 -4.40
CA GLY A 33 -18.61 27.48 -5.25
C GLY A 33 -18.54 26.79 -6.60
N THR A 34 -17.54 25.95 -6.86
CA THR A 34 -17.47 25.15 -8.08
C THR A 34 -18.54 24.06 -8.06
N GLU A 35 -19.40 24.05 -9.08
CA GLU A 35 -20.44 23.05 -9.27
C GLU A 35 -19.96 21.95 -10.23
N PHE A 36 -19.98 20.70 -9.77
CA PHE A 36 -19.66 19.52 -10.58
C PHE A 36 -20.91 19.03 -11.35
N PRO A 37 -20.73 18.23 -12.43
CA PRO A 37 -21.85 17.74 -13.26
C PRO A 37 -22.91 16.93 -12.49
N ASP A 38 -22.57 16.34 -11.34
CA ASP A 38 -23.46 15.60 -10.45
C ASP A 38 -24.18 16.47 -9.41
N GLY A 39 -24.00 17.81 -9.49
CA GLY A 39 -24.62 18.76 -8.55
C GLY A 39 -23.89 18.88 -7.20
N LEU A 40 -22.65 18.38 -7.09
CA LEU A 40 -21.78 18.66 -5.95
C LEU A 40 -21.24 20.08 -6.06
N VAL A 41 -21.39 20.89 -5.00
CA VAL A 41 -20.83 22.24 -4.93
C VAL A 41 -19.79 22.32 -3.84
N THR A 42 -18.59 22.80 -4.15
CA THR A 42 -17.52 22.98 -3.16
C THR A 42 -17.79 24.17 -2.25
N VAL A 43 -17.52 24.02 -0.94
CA VAL A 43 -17.70 25.11 0.03
C VAL A 43 -16.43 25.90 0.28
N GLU A 44 -15.30 25.37 -0.18
CA GLU A 44 -13.96 25.95 -0.06
C GLU A 44 -13.09 25.58 -1.26
N PHE A 45 -11.87 26.10 -1.34
CA PHE A 45 -10.89 25.68 -2.34
C PHE A 45 -10.45 24.23 -2.07
N ILE A 46 -10.51 23.38 -3.11
CA ILE A 46 -10.09 21.99 -3.03
C ILE A 46 -8.88 21.79 -3.93
N PRO A 47 -7.70 21.45 -3.38
CA PRO A 47 -6.52 21.17 -4.20
C PRO A 47 -6.69 19.94 -5.09
N GLN A 48 -5.91 19.86 -6.16
CA GLN A 48 -5.81 18.67 -7.00
C GLN A 48 -5.47 17.44 -6.17
N SER A 49 -6.06 16.30 -6.51
CA SER A 49 -5.86 15.00 -5.86
C SER A 49 -6.40 14.90 -4.43
N HIS A 50 -7.10 15.93 -3.95
CA HIS A 50 -7.72 15.92 -2.63
C HIS A 50 -9.18 15.47 -2.65
N LYS A 51 -9.66 15.05 -1.48
CA LYS A 51 -10.98 14.47 -1.26
C LYS A 51 -12.01 15.55 -0.96
N VAL A 52 -13.19 15.42 -1.55
CA VAL A 52 -14.38 16.24 -1.26
C VAL A 52 -15.51 15.34 -0.81
N THR A 53 -16.23 15.75 0.23
CA THR A 53 -17.40 15.02 0.75
C THR A 53 -18.58 15.09 -0.21
N LEU A 54 -19.25 13.96 -0.44
CA LEU A 54 -20.48 13.85 -1.24
C LEU A 54 -21.75 14.10 -0.43
N GLU A 55 -21.65 14.07 0.90
CA GLU A 55 -22.72 14.19 1.85
C GLU A 55 -22.25 14.89 3.13
N ASP A 56 -23.16 15.31 3.99
CA ASP A 56 -22.82 15.81 5.32
C ASP A 56 -22.37 14.64 6.20
N ILE A 57 -21.16 14.72 6.73
CA ILE A 57 -20.60 13.71 7.63
C ILE A 57 -20.73 14.21 9.07
N PRO A 58 -21.50 13.53 9.93
CA PRO A 58 -21.58 13.92 11.34
C PRO A 58 -20.29 13.63 12.09
N GLN A 59 -20.10 14.23 13.25
CA GLN A 59 -19.01 13.87 14.16
C GLN A 59 -19.06 12.37 14.46
N GLY A 60 -17.91 11.69 14.35
CA GLY A 60 -17.78 10.24 14.47
C GLY A 60 -18.21 9.47 13.23
N GLY A 61 -18.73 10.15 12.20
CA GLY A 61 -19.10 9.55 10.91
C GLY A 61 -17.88 9.01 10.17
N GLN A 62 -18.10 7.99 9.37
CA GLN A 62 -17.05 7.33 8.59
C GLN A 62 -16.73 8.12 7.32
N ILE A 63 -15.47 8.25 6.99
CA ILE A 63 -15.00 8.63 5.64
C ILE A 63 -14.68 7.34 4.91
N ILE A 64 -15.35 7.12 3.78
CA ILE A 64 -15.25 5.88 3.01
C ILE A 64 -14.63 6.18 1.67
N ARG A 65 -13.54 5.46 1.34
CA ARG A 65 -12.86 5.49 0.06
C ARG A 65 -12.44 4.07 -0.35
N TYR A 66 -12.57 3.73 -1.63
CA TYR A 66 -12.40 2.35 -2.12
C TYR A 66 -13.35 1.35 -1.42
N GLY A 67 -14.51 1.83 -0.97
CA GLY A 67 -15.43 1.02 -0.20
C GLY A 67 -14.95 0.67 1.21
N GLN A 68 -13.86 1.29 1.69
CA GLN A 68 -13.24 1.05 3.00
C GLN A 68 -13.25 2.32 3.84
N THR A 69 -13.42 2.17 5.15
CA THR A 69 -13.32 3.29 6.10
C THR A 69 -11.87 3.72 6.22
N ILE A 70 -11.57 4.95 5.83
CA ILE A 70 -10.23 5.55 5.93
C ILE A 70 -10.06 6.48 7.14
N GLY A 71 -11.14 6.78 7.86
CA GLY A 71 -11.12 7.61 9.06
C GLY A 71 -12.51 7.88 9.60
N TYR A 72 -12.55 8.49 10.77
CA TYR A 72 -13.77 8.94 11.44
C TYR A 72 -13.68 10.45 11.69
N ALA A 73 -14.69 11.21 11.29
CA ALA A 73 -14.71 12.65 11.44
C ALA A 73 -14.62 13.07 12.93
N LEU A 74 -13.66 13.94 13.26
CA LEU A 74 -13.52 14.50 14.61
C LEU A 74 -14.57 15.57 14.93
N GLN A 75 -15.14 16.18 13.88
CA GLN A 75 -16.20 17.17 13.93
C GLN A 75 -17.11 17.01 12.71
N PRO A 76 -18.30 17.62 12.67
CA PRO A 76 -19.12 17.56 11.46
C PRO A 76 -18.40 18.15 10.25
N ILE A 77 -18.45 17.46 9.11
CA ILE A 77 -17.85 17.88 7.83
C ILE A 77 -19.01 18.06 6.83
N PRO A 78 -19.33 19.29 6.39
CA PRO A 78 -20.42 19.53 5.45
C PRO A 78 -20.14 18.92 4.06
N ARG A 79 -21.21 18.62 3.32
CA ARG A 79 -21.11 18.25 1.91
C ARG A 79 -20.38 19.32 1.11
N GLY A 80 -19.46 18.89 0.24
CA GLY A 80 -18.64 19.79 -0.58
C GLY A 80 -17.39 20.32 0.11
N SER A 81 -17.07 19.85 1.32
CA SER A 81 -15.87 20.23 2.06
C SER A 81 -14.67 19.39 1.68
N TRP A 82 -13.49 19.98 1.78
CA TRP A 82 -12.22 19.29 1.70
C TRP A 82 -12.02 18.40 2.93
N VAL A 83 -11.73 17.12 2.71
CA VAL A 83 -11.40 16.18 3.79
C VAL A 83 -9.90 16.18 4.02
N GLN A 84 -9.49 16.68 5.17
CA GLN A 84 -8.11 16.82 5.61
C GLN A 84 -7.77 15.81 6.72
N GLU A 85 -6.49 15.51 6.88
CA GLU A 85 -6.02 14.50 7.82
C GLU A 85 -6.26 14.89 9.29
N ASP A 86 -6.10 16.17 9.62
CA ASP A 86 -6.31 16.74 10.95
C ASP A 86 -7.79 16.73 11.40
N GLN A 87 -8.72 16.57 10.46
CA GLN A 87 -10.16 16.44 10.73
C GLN A 87 -10.55 14.99 11.07
N LEU A 88 -9.61 14.03 10.97
CA LEU A 88 -9.92 12.62 11.06
C LEU A 88 -9.18 11.92 12.20
N ARG A 89 -9.90 11.03 12.88
CA ARG A 89 -9.29 9.98 13.70
C ARG A 89 -9.13 8.73 12.84
N MET A 90 -7.92 8.20 12.78
CA MET A 90 -7.64 6.98 12.01
C MET A 90 -8.35 5.76 12.62
N PRO A 91 -8.75 4.77 11.80
CA PRO A 91 -9.20 3.49 12.29
C PRO A 91 -8.11 2.82 13.13
N THR A 92 -8.52 2.16 14.21
CA THR A 92 -7.59 1.33 14.97
C THR A 92 -7.43 -0.01 14.26
N ALA A 93 -6.20 -0.42 14.00
CA ALA A 93 -5.93 -1.74 13.44
C ALA A 93 -6.44 -2.83 14.40
N PRO A 94 -7.06 -3.92 13.90
CA PRO A 94 -7.40 -5.05 14.74
C PRO A 94 -6.13 -5.66 15.35
N PRO A 95 -6.21 -6.23 16.57
CA PRO A 95 -5.08 -6.93 17.16
C PRO A 95 -4.71 -8.15 16.28
N LEU A 96 -3.42 -8.50 16.26
CA LEU A 96 -2.89 -9.54 15.37
C LEU A 96 -3.56 -10.91 15.59
N ASP A 97 -3.92 -11.21 16.82
CA ASP A 97 -4.61 -12.45 17.22
C ASP A 97 -6.08 -12.52 16.75
N SER A 98 -6.67 -11.41 16.35
CA SER A 98 -8.01 -11.34 15.76
C SER A 98 -8.05 -11.40 14.24
N LEU A 99 -6.90 -11.46 13.57
CA LEU A 99 -6.83 -11.57 12.13
C LEU A 99 -7.30 -12.95 11.66
N PRO A 100 -8.03 -13.07 10.54
CA PRO A 100 -8.48 -14.33 9.99
C PRO A 100 -7.29 -15.08 9.33
N LEU A 101 -6.36 -15.54 10.15
CA LEU A 101 -5.23 -16.34 9.69
C LEU A 101 -5.64 -17.81 9.59
N SER A 102 -5.15 -18.49 8.56
CA SER A 102 -5.30 -19.96 8.49
C SER A 102 -4.48 -20.58 9.63
N THR A 103 -5.15 -21.38 10.45
CA THR A 103 -4.52 -22.18 11.52
C THR A 103 -4.42 -23.66 11.13
N GLU A 104 -4.85 -24.01 9.93
CA GLU A 104 -4.70 -25.37 9.42
C GLU A 104 -3.22 -25.65 9.14
N VAL A 105 -2.68 -26.59 9.87
CA VAL A 105 -1.34 -27.12 9.65
C VAL A 105 -1.50 -28.36 8.76
N PRO A 106 -0.86 -28.43 7.58
CA PRO A 106 -0.90 -29.62 6.75
C PRO A 106 -0.39 -30.83 7.53
N ASP A 107 -0.94 -32.02 7.25
CA ASP A 107 -0.43 -33.24 7.81
C ASP A 107 1.07 -33.40 7.58
N ALA A 108 1.81 -33.76 8.63
CA ALA A 108 3.24 -33.97 8.53
C ALA A 108 3.50 -35.11 7.53
N GLN A 109 4.30 -34.82 6.51
CA GLN A 109 4.75 -35.83 5.58
C GLN A 109 5.68 -36.80 6.29
N ALA A 110 5.53 -38.10 6.04
CA ALA A 110 6.44 -39.09 6.56
C ALA A 110 7.87 -38.80 6.08
N PRO A 111 8.89 -38.85 6.97
CA PRO A 111 10.27 -38.67 6.56
C PRO A 111 10.66 -39.68 5.47
N LEU A 112 11.42 -39.22 4.50
CA LEU A 112 12.06 -40.11 3.53
C LEU A 112 13.21 -40.83 4.23
N GLU A 113 13.07 -42.14 4.44
CA GLU A 113 14.10 -42.97 5.04
C GLU A 113 15.03 -43.58 3.98
N GLY A 114 16.31 -43.79 4.36
CA GLY A 114 17.29 -44.41 3.47
C GLY A 114 17.94 -43.48 2.44
N PHE A 115 17.56 -42.20 2.42
CA PHE A 115 18.19 -41.18 1.57
C PHE A 115 19.21 -40.37 2.39
N THR A 116 20.35 -40.10 1.80
CA THR A 116 21.43 -39.29 2.38
C THR A 116 21.89 -38.23 1.40
N PHE A 117 22.43 -37.17 1.92
CA PHE A 117 23.05 -36.10 1.12
C PHE A 117 24.30 -35.57 1.82
N GLU A 118 25.24 -35.01 1.05
CA GLU A 118 26.39 -34.29 1.58
C GLU A 118 25.96 -32.91 2.03
N GLY A 119 26.24 -32.54 3.27
CA GLY A 119 25.80 -31.28 3.84
C GLY A 119 26.67 -30.78 4.98
N TYR A 120 26.39 -29.55 5.42
CA TYR A 120 27.03 -28.90 6.57
C TYR A 120 26.15 -29.01 7.79
N ARG A 121 26.71 -29.38 8.92
CA ARG A 121 26.00 -29.38 10.21
C ARG A 121 26.31 -28.09 10.95
N ASN A 122 25.29 -27.32 11.27
CA ASN A 122 25.38 -26.10 12.06
C ASN A 122 25.50 -26.39 13.57
N ALA A 123 25.97 -25.41 14.35
CA ALA A 123 26.15 -25.55 15.79
C ALA A 123 24.84 -25.81 16.55
N ASP A 124 23.71 -25.36 16.02
CA ASP A 124 22.36 -25.57 16.55
C ASP A 124 21.75 -26.94 16.17
N GLY A 125 22.50 -27.76 15.38
CA GLY A 125 22.07 -29.07 14.92
C GLY A 125 21.30 -29.06 13.61
N THR A 126 20.99 -27.89 13.01
CA THR A 126 20.43 -27.82 11.68
C THR A 126 21.44 -28.26 10.64
N VAL A 127 20.97 -28.68 9.46
CA VAL A 127 21.83 -29.13 8.36
C VAL A 127 21.45 -28.38 7.09
N GLY A 128 22.47 -27.90 6.37
CA GLY A 128 22.32 -27.20 5.09
C GLY A 128 23.22 -27.79 4.01
N THR A 129 22.86 -27.59 2.76
CA THR A 129 23.64 -28.05 1.61
C THR A 129 24.52 -26.94 1.02
N ARG A 130 24.20 -25.69 1.30
CA ARG A 130 24.93 -24.50 0.85
C ARG A 130 24.82 -23.37 1.86
N ASN A 131 25.88 -22.54 1.93
CA ASN A 131 25.88 -21.32 2.72
C ASN A 131 25.47 -20.13 1.83
N ILE A 132 24.18 -19.87 1.74
CA ILE A 132 23.59 -18.84 0.88
C ILE A 132 23.13 -17.65 1.72
N LEU A 133 23.52 -16.44 1.33
CA LEU A 133 22.97 -15.20 1.87
C LEU A 133 21.68 -14.84 1.12
N GLY A 134 20.53 -14.96 1.82
CA GLY A 134 19.24 -14.47 1.31
C GLY A 134 19.01 -13.03 1.72
N ILE A 135 18.66 -12.16 0.77
CA ILE A 135 18.29 -10.77 1.02
C ILE A 135 16.85 -10.57 0.58
N THR A 136 16.00 -10.14 1.51
CA THR A 136 14.58 -9.88 1.26
C THR A 136 14.24 -8.41 1.43
N THR A 137 13.08 -7.99 0.92
CA THR A 137 12.52 -6.66 1.10
C THR A 137 11.23 -6.72 1.89
N THR A 138 10.89 -5.64 2.58
CA THR A 138 9.60 -5.49 3.26
C THR A 138 8.54 -4.85 2.37
N VAL A 139 8.92 -4.34 1.19
CA VAL A 139 8.01 -3.72 0.21
C VAL A 139 8.44 -4.08 -1.21
N GLN A 140 7.47 -4.28 -2.09
CA GLN A 140 7.70 -4.66 -3.49
C GLN A 140 8.37 -3.56 -4.33
N CYS A 141 8.08 -2.29 -4.07
CA CYS A 141 8.57 -1.17 -4.90
C CYS A 141 10.09 -1.00 -4.90
N VAL A 142 10.82 -1.67 -4.01
CA VAL A 142 12.29 -1.66 -3.99
C VAL A 142 12.94 -2.90 -4.62
N THR A 143 12.17 -3.79 -5.26
CA THR A 143 12.68 -5.02 -5.90
C THR A 143 13.82 -4.73 -6.87
N GLY A 144 13.68 -3.74 -7.75
CA GLY A 144 14.74 -3.37 -8.69
C GLY A 144 16.03 -2.86 -8.01
N VAL A 145 15.91 -2.20 -6.85
CA VAL A 145 17.06 -1.79 -6.04
C VAL A 145 17.73 -3.02 -5.42
N LEU A 146 16.94 -3.99 -4.93
CA LEU A 146 17.47 -5.24 -4.39
C LEU A 146 18.22 -6.04 -5.45
N ASP A 147 17.65 -6.21 -6.64
CA ASP A 147 18.30 -6.93 -7.74
C ASP A 147 19.64 -6.30 -8.12
N HIS A 148 19.68 -4.96 -8.20
CA HIS A 148 20.93 -4.24 -8.46
C HIS A 148 21.96 -4.44 -7.33
N ALA A 149 21.51 -4.37 -6.06
CA ALA A 149 22.38 -4.57 -4.90
C ALA A 149 22.94 -6.00 -4.86
N VAL A 150 22.10 -7.02 -5.09
CA VAL A 150 22.53 -8.43 -5.13
C VAL A 150 23.56 -8.66 -6.23
N LYS A 151 23.32 -8.08 -7.43
CA LYS A 151 24.30 -8.15 -8.51
C LYS A 151 25.66 -7.57 -8.10
N ARG A 152 25.67 -6.37 -7.54
CA ARG A 152 26.91 -5.74 -7.05
C ARG A 152 27.61 -6.56 -5.97
N ILE A 153 26.83 -7.12 -5.02
CA ILE A 153 27.40 -7.98 -3.97
C ILE A 153 28.07 -9.21 -4.58
N LYS A 154 27.43 -9.86 -5.57
CA LYS A 154 28.02 -11.00 -6.28
C LYS A 154 29.33 -10.63 -6.99
N ASP A 155 29.35 -9.50 -7.67
CA ASP A 155 30.50 -9.07 -8.47
C ASP A 155 31.67 -8.55 -7.61
N GLU A 156 31.36 -7.77 -6.55
CA GLU A 156 32.36 -7.00 -5.81
C GLU A 156 32.76 -7.62 -4.45
N LEU A 157 31.82 -8.31 -3.78
CA LEU A 157 31.99 -8.78 -2.41
C LEU A 157 32.10 -10.30 -2.31
N LEU A 158 31.24 -11.05 -2.96
CA LEU A 158 31.19 -12.52 -2.85
C LEU A 158 32.55 -13.19 -3.06
N PRO A 159 33.42 -12.75 -4.00
CA PRO A 159 34.75 -13.30 -4.17
C PRO A 159 35.69 -13.16 -2.96
N LYS A 160 35.37 -12.25 -2.03
CA LYS A 160 36.14 -12.02 -0.80
C LYS A 160 35.71 -12.93 0.37
N TYR A 161 34.64 -13.68 0.17
CA TYR A 161 34.03 -14.53 1.22
C TYR A 161 33.90 -15.97 0.72
N PRO A 162 35.00 -16.75 0.71
CA PRO A 162 35.02 -18.09 0.13
C PRO A 162 34.15 -19.12 0.84
N HIS A 163 33.61 -18.76 2.00
CA HIS A 163 32.67 -19.60 2.76
C HIS A 163 31.20 -19.31 2.46
N VAL A 164 30.91 -18.33 1.59
CA VAL A 164 29.55 -18.03 1.12
C VAL A 164 29.43 -18.51 -0.32
N ASP A 165 28.51 -19.44 -0.55
CA ASP A 165 28.35 -20.09 -1.86
C ASP A 165 27.62 -19.19 -2.86
N ASP A 166 26.66 -18.41 -2.39
CA ASP A 166 25.89 -17.50 -3.27
C ASP A 166 25.14 -16.42 -2.46
N VAL A 167 24.63 -15.43 -3.19
CA VAL A 167 23.72 -14.39 -2.66
C VAL A 167 22.49 -14.35 -3.54
N VAL A 168 21.30 -14.45 -2.94
CA VAL A 168 20.02 -14.50 -3.67
C VAL A 168 19.07 -13.42 -3.21
N ALA A 169 18.34 -12.82 -4.16
CA ALA A 169 17.22 -11.94 -3.87
C ALA A 169 15.97 -12.79 -3.58
N LEU A 170 15.32 -12.55 -2.45
CA LEU A 170 14.04 -13.15 -2.08
C LEU A 170 12.97 -12.08 -2.23
N THR A 171 12.36 -12.02 -3.39
CA THR A 171 11.31 -11.06 -3.72
C THR A 171 9.94 -11.72 -3.73
N HIS A 172 8.91 -10.92 -3.51
CA HIS A 172 7.52 -11.36 -3.63
C HIS A 172 6.72 -10.31 -4.40
N SER A 173 5.63 -10.74 -5.00
CA SER A 173 4.79 -9.90 -5.85
C SER A 173 3.63 -9.21 -5.12
N TYR A 174 3.60 -9.24 -3.80
CA TYR A 174 2.55 -8.62 -2.98
C TYR A 174 3.12 -7.70 -1.91
#